data_7c1496a6037021c8f78e44825375673c
#
_entry.id   7c1496a6037021c8f78e44825375673c
#
_cell.length_a   1.000
_cell.length_b   1.000
_cell.length_c   1.000
_cell.angle_alpha   90.00
_cell.angle_beta   90.00
_cell.angle_gamma   90.00
#
_symmetry.space_group_name_H-M   'P 1'
#
loop_
_entity.id
_entity.type
_entity.pdbx_description
1 polymer ?
#
loop_
_entity_poly.entity_id
_entity_poly.type
_entity_poly.pdbx_seq_one_letter_code
_entity_poly.pdbx_strand_id
1 'polypeptide(L)' 'MLDMPYFMENKEWYEFDFDKRKFLLNEKAPEKAKESYEEFYKELNNAKGD' A
#
# COMPACT_ATOMS: atom_id res chain seq x y z
N MET A 1 -11.11 -14.68 -3.26
CA MET A 1 -10.73 -14.20 -2.04
C MET A 1 -9.66 -13.13 -2.12
N LEU A 2 -9.80 -12.09 -1.40
CA LEU A 2 -8.86 -11.00 -1.46
C LEU A 2 -7.79 -11.15 -0.40
N ASP A 3 -6.56 -11.12 -0.81
CA ASP A 3 -5.48 -11.18 0.13
C ASP A 3 -5.05 -9.78 0.48
N MET A 4 -4.74 -9.59 1.73
CA MET A 4 -4.26 -8.31 2.17
C MET A 4 -2.84 -8.09 1.66
N PRO A 5 -2.53 -6.92 1.13
CA PRO A 5 -1.17 -6.66 0.66
C PRO A 5 -0.16 -6.83 1.79
N TYR A 6 1.04 -7.18 1.42
CA TYR A 6 2.06 -7.43 2.43
C TYR A 6 2.31 -6.20 3.30
N PHE A 7 2.28 -5.02 2.72
CA PHE A 7 2.56 -3.81 3.50
C PHE A 7 1.50 -3.53 4.54
N MET A 8 0.34 -4.15 4.41
CA MET A 8 -0.73 -3.95 5.39
C MET A 8 -0.70 -4.97 6.51
N GLU A 9 0.21 -5.91 6.49
CA GLU A 9 0.27 -6.91 7.53
C GLU A 9 0.72 -6.34 8.86
N ASN A 10 1.43 -5.23 8.84
CA ASN A 10 1.90 -4.61 10.05
C ASN A 10 1.46 -3.16 10.07
N LYS A 11 0.69 -2.81 11.08
CA LYS A 11 0.16 -1.46 11.17
C LYS A 11 1.25 -0.41 11.32
N GLU A 12 2.42 -0.81 11.78
CA GLU A 12 3.49 0.16 11.96
C GLU A 12 4.18 0.51 10.66
N TRP A 13 3.89 -0.22 9.61
CA TRP A 13 4.52 0.03 8.33
C TRP A 13 3.81 1.07 7.49
N TYR A 14 2.58 1.41 7.83
CA TYR A 14 1.80 2.32 7.01
C TYR A 14 0.87 3.14 7.88
N GLU A 15 0.37 4.20 7.28
CA GLU A 15 -0.63 5.01 7.95
C GLU A 15 -1.51 5.63 6.88
N PHE A 16 -2.70 6.02 7.26
CA PHE A 16 -3.65 6.55 6.32
C PHE A 16 -3.60 8.08 6.34
N ASP A 17 -3.44 8.66 5.16
CA ASP A 17 -3.41 10.11 5.03
C ASP A 17 -4.81 10.57 4.67
N PHE A 18 -5.47 11.24 5.60
CA PHE A 18 -6.84 11.68 5.37
C PHE A 18 -6.92 12.81 4.36
N ASP A 19 -5.87 13.61 4.27
CA ASP A 19 -5.87 14.69 3.30
C ASP A 19 -5.85 14.17 1.89
N LYS A 20 -5.00 13.18 1.65
CA LYS A 20 -4.88 12.60 0.32
C LYS A 20 -5.76 11.39 0.15
N ARG A 21 -6.35 10.92 1.22
CA ARG A 21 -7.23 9.76 1.21
C ARG A 21 -6.55 8.53 0.63
N LYS A 22 -5.35 8.26 1.09
CA LYS A 22 -4.63 7.09 0.64
C LYS A 22 -3.64 6.68 1.71
N PHE A 23 -3.14 5.47 1.56
CA PHE A 23 -2.18 4.93 2.51
C PHE A 23 -0.79 5.40 2.15
N LEU A 24 0.02 5.65 3.16
CA LEU A 24 1.41 6.02 2.98
C LEU A 24 2.27 5.07 3.79
N LEU A 25 3.41 4.70 3.25
CA LEU A 25 4.36 3.88 3.98
C LEU A 25 5.24 4.76 4.84
N ASN A 26 5.58 4.28 6.03
CA ASN A 26 6.50 5.03 6.83
C ASN A 26 7.90 4.41 6.74
N GLU A 27 8.85 5.02 7.44
CA GLU A 27 10.24 4.62 7.30
C GLU A 27 10.52 3.22 7.81
N LYS A 28 9.69 2.74 8.70
CA LYS A 28 9.91 1.43 9.29
C LYS A 28 9.57 0.29 8.36
N ALA A 29 8.89 0.58 7.27
CA ALA A 29 8.49 -0.47 6.36
C ALA A 29 9.72 -1.05 5.66
N PRO A 30 9.83 -2.39 5.60
CA PRO A 30 10.95 -3.00 4.90
C PRO A 30 10.80 -2.84 3.39
N GLU A 31 11.83 -3.20 2.68
CA GLU A 31 11.81 -3.09 1.24
C GLU A 31 10.67 -3.90 0.63
N LYS A 32 10.41 -5.05 1.18
CA LYS A 32 9.33 -5.88 0.66
C LYS A 32 7.98 -5.18 0.80
N ALA A 33 7.82 -4.46 1.89
CA ALA A 33 6.57 -3.72 2.08
C ALA A 33 6.47 -2.59 1.07
N LYS A 34 7.59 -1.97 0.75
CA LYS A 34 7.56 -0.91 -0.25
C LYS A 34 7.18 -1.45 -1.62
N GLU A 35 7.72 -2.60 -1.97
CA GLU A 35 7.38 -3.20 -3.24
C GLU A 35 5.91 -3.58 -3.29
N SER A 36 5.42 -4.12 -2.20
CA SER A 36 4.01 -4.48 -2.14
C SER A 36 3.12 -3.26 -2.28
N TYR A 37 3.52 -2.18 -1.63
CA TYR A 37 2.77 -0.94 -1.68
C TYR A 37 2.71 -0.41 -3.12
N GLU A 38 3.82 -0.42 -3.80
CA GLU A 38 3.87 0.08 -5.16
C GLU A 38 3.02 -0.79 -6.09
N GLU A 39 3.09 -2.09 -5.91
CA GLU A 39 2.29 -2.98 -6.73
C GLU A 39 0.81 -2.79 -6.46
N PHE A 40 0.47 -2.59 -5.21
CA PHE A 40 -0.92 -2.39 -4.85
C PHE A 40 -1.52 -1.20 -5.59
N TYR A 41 -0.82 -0.07 -5.56
CA TYR A 41 -1.34 1.11 -6.22
C TYR A 41 -1.19 1.05 -7.73
N LYS A 42 -0.22 0.31 -8.20
CA LYS A 42 -0.07 0.13 -9.62
C LYS A 42 -1.26 -0.66 -10.19
N GLU A 43 -1.68 -1.67 -9.48
CA GLU A 43 -2.82 -2.45 -9.92
C GLU A 43 -4.11 -1.67 -9.83
N LEU A 44 -4.24 -0.83 -8.83
CA LEU A 44 -5.39 0.02 -8.74
C LEU A 44 -5.50 0.94 -9.94
N ASN A 45 -4.38 1.51 -10.34
CA ASN A 45 -4.36 2.39 -11.50
C ASN A 45 -4.73 1.63 -12.75
N ASN A 46 -4.21 0.43 -12.91
CA ASN A 46 -4.52 -0.37 -14.07
C ASN A 46 -5.99 -0.74 -14.14
N ALA A 47 -6.52 -1.16 -13.03
CA ALA A 47 -7.91 -1.56 -12.99
C ALA A 47 -8.80 -0.40 -13.33
N LYS A 48 -8.42 0.78 -12.89
CA LYS A 48 -9.21 1.92 -13.13
C LYS A 48 -9.07 2.44 -14.53
N GLY A 49 -7.93 2.23 -15.10
CA GLY A 49 -7.63 2.79 -16.36
C GLY A 49 -8.34 2.21 -17.50
N ASP A 50 -8.89 1.20 -17.48
CA ASP A 50 -9.52 0.64 -18.50
C ASP A 50 -10.18 1.16 -19.13
#